data_259d5c18ad83660dceb6575f59381af9
#
_entry.id   259d5c18ad83660dceb6575f59381af9
#
_cell.length_a   1.000
_cell.length_b   1.000
_cell.length_c   1.000
_cell.angle_alpha   90.00
_cell.angle_beta   90.00
_cell.angle_gamma   90.00
#
_symmetry.space_group_name_H-M   'P 1'
#
loop_
_entity.id
_entity.type
_entity.pdbx_description
1 polymer ?
#
loop_
_entity_poly.entity_id
_entity_poly.type
_entity_poly.pdbx_seq_one_letter_code
_entity_poly.pdbx_strand_id
1 'polypeptide(L)'
;MSNNISENILSLLNCKVFCLGDLMLDEYVIGTTNRISPEGPIPVLDINKEVKMLGGVGNVVRNLSTLATETYLVSLLGDDSVSKEVEKKLEKINVHKNIIKDSNRPTITKSRFIANDQQILRVDKENTIPISKKIEKKIYECSKKQIL
;
A
#
# COMPACT_ATOMS: atom_id res chain seq x y z
N MET A 1 4.83 -37.19 -12.34
CA MET A 1 4.07 -35.90 -12.40
C MET A 1 4.54 -34.84 -11.38
N SER A 2 5.41 -35.14 -10.40
CA SER A 2 5.88 -34.16 -9.38
C SER A 2 7.01 -33.23 -9.83
N ASN A 3 7.78 -33.56 -10.86
CA ASN A 3 8.92 -32.72 -11.30
C ASN A 3 8.52 -31.43 -12.03
N ASN A 4 7.31 -31.36 -12.56
CA ASN A 4 6.86 -30.23 -13.38
C ASN A 4 6.46 -29.00 -12.54
N ILE A 5 6.07 -29.15 -11.28
CA ILE A 5 5.64 -28.05 -10.42
C ILE A 5 6.84 -27.29 -9.88
N SER A 6 7.91 -27.98 -9.47
CA SER A 6 9.12 -27.35 -8.95
C SER A 6 9.90 -26.57 -10.02
N GLU A 7 9.97 -27.11 -11.24
CA GLU A 7 10.59 -26.43 -12.39
C GLU A 7 9.79 -25.18 -12.81
N ASN A 8 8.45 -25.28 -12.80
CA ASN A 8 7.59 -24.12 -13.07
C ASN A 8 7.71 -23.03 -11.99
N ILE A 9 7.81 -23.40 -10.72
CA ILE A 9 8.04 -22.43 -9.63
C ILE A 9 9.40 -21.75 -9.77
N LEU A 10 10.47 -22.50 -10.09
CA LEU A 10 11.80 -21.94 -10.29
C LEU A 10 11.86 -21.00 -11.51
N SER A 11 11.10 -21.29 -12.58
CA SER A 11 11.02 -20.39 -13.74
C SER A 11 10.33 -19.06 -13.41
N LEU A 12 9.38 -19.04 -12.45
CA LEU A 12 8.72 -17.82 -11.98
C LEU A 12 9.65 -16.91 -11.19
N LEU A 13 10.67 -17.45 -10.52
CA LEU A 13 11.66 -16.65 -9.76
C LEU A 13 12.54 -15.77 -10.66
N ASN A 14 12.66 -16.10 -11.96
CA ASN A 14 13.42 -15.32 -12.93
C ASN A 14 12.56 -14.39 -13.78
N CYS A 15 11.27 -14.25 -13.45
CA CYS A 15 10.37 -13.36 -14.17
C CYS A 15 10.57 -11.90 -13.78
N LYS A 16 10.43 -11.00 -14.74
CA LYS A 16 10.24 -9.58 -14.50
C LYS A 16 8.75 -9.30 -14.33
N VAL A 17 8.38 -8.69 -13.22
CA VAL A 17 6.97 -8.37 -12.93
C VAL A 17 6.77 -6.86 -12.92
N PHE A 18 5.87 -6.39 -13.77
CA PHE A 18 5.42 -5.01 -13.79
C PHE A 18 4.13 -4.87 -12.96
N CYS A 19 4.13 -3.95 -12.00
CA CYS A 19 3.01 -3.64 -11.13
C CYS A 19 2.53 -2.21 -11.36
N LEU A 20 1.25 -2.06 -11.68
CA LEU A 20 0.56 -0.79 -11.75
C LEU A 20 -0.68 -0.86 -10.87
N GLY A 21 -0.85 0.08 -9.94
CA GLY A 21 -2.01 0.10 -9.06
C GLY A 21 -1.92 1.17 -7.98
N ASP A 22 -2.94 1.21 -7.11
CA ASP A 22 -3.02 2.15 -6.01
C ASP A 22 -2.05 1.77 -4.90
N LEU A 23 -1.13 2.69 -4.61
CA LEU A 23 -0.22 2.61 -3.48
C LEU A 23 -0.82 3.37 -2.30
N MET A 24 -0.85 2.74 -1.13
CA MET A 24 -1.48 3.31 0.06
C MET A 24 -0.74 2.95 1.34
N LEU A 25 -1.07 3.64 2.42
CA LEU A 25 -0.66 3.31 3.76
C LEU A 25 -1.81 2.61 4.48
N ASP A 26 -1.60 1.37 4.89
CA ASP A 26 -2.48 0.68 5.84
C ASP A 26 -1.98 0.94 7.26
N GLU A 27 -2.88 1.46 8.12
CA GLU A 27 -2.63 1.72 9.53
C GLU A 27 -3.52 0.81 10.38
N TYR A 28 -2.94 0.20 11.40
CA TYR A 28 -3.65 -0.62 12.39
C TYR A 28 -3.45 0.02 13.75
N VAL A 29 -4.52 0.53 14.33
CA VAL A 29 -4.58 1.10 15.67
C VAL A 29 -5.24 0.07 16.57
N ILE A 30 -4.42 -0.60 17.40
CA ILE A 30 -4.84 -1.75 18.19
C ILE A 30 -4.87 -1.36 19.66
N GLY A 31 -5.96 -1.69 20.33
CA GLY A 31 -6.15 -1.36 21.73
C GLY A 31 -7.24 -2.17 22.40
N THR A 32 -7.68 -1.67 23.54
CA THR A 32 -8.79 -2.22 24.34
C THR A 32 -9.87 -1.18 24.56
N THR A 33 -11.12 -1.63 24.73
CA THR A 33 -12.25 -0.76 25.08
C THR A 33 -12.81 -1.25 26.41
N ASN A 34 -12.53 -0.49 27.48
CA ASN A 34 -12.93 -0.87 28.86
C ASN A 34 -13.91 0.14 29.47
N ARG A 35 -14.18 1.25 28.77
CA ARG A 35 -15.05 2.32 29.28
C ARG A 35 -15.80 3.01 28.15
N ILE A 36 -16.92 3.63 28.53
CA ILE A 36 -17.70 4.53 27.68
C ILE A 36 -17.26 5.98 27.96
N SER A 37 -17.23 6.81 26.92
CA SER A 37 -16.92 8.24 27.04
C SER A 37 -17.96 8.96 27.92
N PRO A 38 -17.56 9.90 28.78
CA PRO A 38 -18.51 10.77 29.49
C PRO A 38 -19.21 11.77 28.55
N GLU A 39 -18.72 11.96 27.32
CA GLU A 39 -19.29 12.91 26.33
C GLU A 39 -20.42 12.29 25.52
N GLY A 40 -20.62 10.96 25.57
CA GLY A 40 -21.69 10.28 24.83
C GLY A 40 -21.56 8.76 24.90
N PRO A 41 -22.53 8.00 24.37
CA PRO A 41 -22.54 6.52 24.43
C PRO A 41 -21.56 5.90 23.42
N ILE A 42 -20.32 6.32 23.44
CA ILE A 42 -19.25 5.87 22.53
C ILE A 42 -18.12 5.19 23.31
N PRO A 43 -17.60 4.04 22.83
CA PRO A 43 -16.48 3.37 23.48
C PRO A 43 -15.20 4.22 23.33
N VAL A 44 -14.38 4.22 24.38
CA VAL A 44 -13.03 4.79 24.37
C VAL A 44 -12.04 3.69 24.03
N LEU A 45 -11.28 3.85 22.97
CA LEU A 45 -10.18 2.94 22.60
C LEU A 45 -8.89 3.40 23.27
N ASP A 46 -8.42 2.61 24.22
CA ASP A 46 -7.09 2.78 24.83
C ASP A 46 -6.06 2.10 23.92
N ILE A 47 -5.21 2.89 23.25
CA ILE A 47 -4.29 2.40 22.23
C ILE A 47 -3.08 1.74 22.88
N ASN A 48 -2.82 0.49 22.51
CA ASN A 48 -1.69 -0.30 22.98
C ASN A 48 -0.57 -0.38 21.92
N LYS A 49 -0.96 -0.36 20.63
CA LYS A 49 -0.02 -0.57 19.52
C LYS A 49 -0.53 0.10 18.24
N GLU A 50 0.40 0.70 17.50
CA GLU A 50 0.16 1.18 16.15
C GLU A 50 1.10 0.47 15.18
N VAL A 51 0.57 0.02 14.06
CA VAL A 51 1.35 -0.64 12.98
C VAL A 51 0.99 0.02 11.66
N LYS A 52 2.00 0.40 10.91
CA LYS A 52 1.84 0.99 9.57
C LYS A 52 2.58 0.17 8.54
N MET A 53 1.91 -0.17 7.45
CA MET A 53 2.49 -0.98 6.38
C MET A 53 2.06 -0.50 5.00
N LEU A 54 2.78 -0.94 3.97
CA LEU A 54 2.39 -0.70 2.59
C LEU A 54 1.14 -1.51 2.27
N GLY A 55 0.10 -0.82 1.78
CA GLY A 55 -1.15 -1.42 1.31
C GLY A 55 -1.30 -1.36 -0.20
N GLY A 56 -2.36 -1.98 -0.72
CA GLY A 56 -2.63 -2.05 -2.15
C GLY A 56 -1.47 -2.67 -2.93
N VAL A 57 -1.07 -2.04 -4.03
CA VAL A 57 0.07 -2.49 -4.84
C VAL A 57 1.38 -2.52 -4.04
N GLY A 58 1.51 -1.71 -2.98
CA GLY A 58 2.67 -1.72 -2.09
C GLY A 58 2.85 -3.05 -1.36
N ASN A 59 1.77 -3.70 -0.93
CA ASN A 59 1.81 -5.03 -0.36
C ASN A 59 2.19 -6.09 -1.41
N VAL A 60 1.69 -5.94 -2.63
CA VAL A 60 2.02 -6.85 -3.75
C VAL A 60 3.52 -6.82 -4.04
N VAL A 61 4.11 -5.63 -4.23
CA VAL A 61 5.55 -5.51 -4.55
C VAL A 61 6.42 -5.97 -3.39
N ARG A 62 6.00 -5.78 -2.14
CA ARG A 62 6.70 -6.31 -0.97
C ARG A 62 6.76 -7.84 -1.01
N ASN A 63 5.65 -8.51 -1.33
CA ASN A 63 5.61 -9.95 -1.44
C ASN A 63 6.45 -10.47 -2.61
N LEU A 64 6.38 -9.83 -3.77
CA LEU A 64 7.21 -10.16 -4.93
C LEU A 64 8.71 -10.00 -4.63
N SER A 65 9.09 -8.94 -3.93
CA SER A 65 10.47 -8.70 -3.51
C SER A 65 11.00 -9.82 -2.59
N THR A 66 10.16 -10.39 -1.72
CA THR A 66 10.57 -11.54 -0.88
C THR A 66 10.74 -12.83 -1.67
N LEU A 67 10.13 -12.93 -2.85
CA LEU A 67 10.30 -14.03 -3.79
C LEU A 67 11.49 -13.84 -4.74
N ALA A 68 12.33 -12.83 -4.50
CA ALA A 68 13.49 -12.48 -5.33
C ALA A 68 13.14 -12.19 -6.81
N THR A 69 11.90 -11.77 -7.08
CA THR A 69 11.43 -11.41 -8.42
C THR A 69 11.88 -9.99 -8.77
N GLU A 70 12.42 -9.78 -9.95
CA GLU A 70 12.72 -8.44 -10.46
C GLU A 70 11.42 -7.67 -10.68
N THR A 71 11.13 -6.70 -9.79
CA THR A 71 9.83 -6.06 -9.73
C THR A 71 9.93 -4.59 -10.11
N TYR A 72 9.03 -4.15 -10.97
CA TYR A 72 8.86 -2.76 -11.41
C TYR A 72 7.51 -2.23 -10.94
N LEU A 73 7.53 -1.07 -10.29
CA LEU A 73 6.32 -0.41 -9.77
C LEU A 73 6.13 0.94 -10.42
N VAL A 74 4.95 1.18 -10.98
CA VAL A 74 4.45 2.52 -11.30
C VAL A 74 3.21 2.78 -10.46
N SER A 75 3.19 3.90 -9.74
CA SER A 75 2.05 4.26 -8.91
C SER A 75 1.96 5.76 -8.68
N LEU A 76 0.88 6.18 -8.01
CA LEU A 76 0.54 7.55 -7.70
C LEU A 76 0.47 7.75 -6.18
N LEU A 77 1.01 8.85 -5.68
CA LEU A 77 0.85 9.31 -4.30
C LEU A 77 0.42 10.79 -4.28
N GLY A 78 -0.16 11.22 -3.19
CA GLY A 78 -0.29 12.63 -2.89
C GLY A 78 1.07 13.30 -2.66
N ASP A 79 1.07 14.62 -2.52
CA ASP A 79 2.25 15.39 -2.11
C ASP A 79 2.08 15.84 -0.66
N ASP A 80 2.17 14.89 0.27
CA ASP A 80 1.92 15.06 1.70
C ASP A 80 2.93 14.30 2.58
N SER A 81 2.78 14.43 3.90
CA SER A 81 3.65 13.74 4.86
C SER A 81 3.53 12.22 4.80
N VAL A 82 2.33 11.71 4.48
CA VAL A 82 2.06 10.27 4.37
C VAL A 82 2.81 9.68 3.17
N SER A 83 2.87 10.43 2.06
CA SER A 83 3.64 9.97 0.88
C SER A 83 5.12 9.78 1.20
N LYS A 84 5.72 10.64 2.03
CA LYS A 84 7.11 10.51 2.48
C LYS A 84 7.32 9.24 3.32
N GLU A 85 6.33 8.92 4.16
CA GLU A 85 6.38 7.69 4.96
C GLU A 85 6.28 6.44 4.07
N VAL A 86 5.39 6.44 3.07
CA VAL A 86 5.25 5.36 2.09
C VAL A 86 6.56 5.19 1.30
N GLU A 87 7.16 6.26 0.81
CA GLU A 87 8.44 6.23 0.09
C GLU A 87 9.56 5.64 0.94
N LYS A 88 9.68 6.07 2.20
CA LYS A 88 10.65 5.51 3.14
C LYS A 88 10.48 4.01 3.39
N LYS A 89 9.23 3.52 3.35
CA LYS A 89 8.95 2.07 3.44
C LYS A 89 9.33 1.35 2.16
N LEU A 90 9.10 1.97 0.99
CA LEU A 90 9.51 1.42 -0.31
C LEU A 90 11.04 1.36 -0.49
N GLU A 91 11.79 2.26 0.15
CA GLU A 91 13.26 2.23 0.12
C GLU A 91 13.85 0.97 0.76
N LYS A 92 13.09 0.33 1.64
CA LYS A 92 13.48 -0.92 2.31
C LYS A 92 13.19 -2.17 1.48
N ILE A 93 12.63 -2.02 0.29
CA ILE A 93 12.21 -3.10 -0.58
C ILE A 93 13.02 -3.01 -1.88
N ASN A 94 13.51 -4.14 -2.36
CA ASN A 94 14.19 -4.20 -3.65
C ASN A 94 13.16 -4.15 -4.79
N VAL A 95 12.84 -2.93 -5.25
CA VAL A 95 11.87 -2.67 -6.32
C VAL A 95 12.30 -1.46 -7.15
N HIS A 96 12.25 -1.59 -8.47
CA HIS A 96 12.37 -0.44 -9.39
C HIS A 96 11.08 0.36 -9.37
N LYS A 97 11.12 1.61 -8.92
CA LYS A 97 9.90 2.40 -8.66
C LYS A 97 9.87 3.71 -9.44
N ASN A 98 8.73 4.02 -10.01
CA ASN A 98 8.37 5.32 -10.59
C ASN A 98 7.10 5.82 -9.88
N ILE A 99 7.26 6.70 -8.91
CA ILE A 99 6.15 7.27 -8.14
C ILE A 99 5.83 8.66 -8.68
N ILE A 100 4.60 8.80 -9.17
CA ILE A 100 4.07 10.09 -9.62
C ILE A 100 3.43 10.80 -8.42
N LYS A 101 3.67 12.09 -8.27
CA LYS A 101 3.04 12.92 -7.24
C LYS A 101 1.89 13.71 -7.84
N ASP A 102 0.75 13.75 -7.14
CA ASP A 102 -0.40 14.59 -7.45
C ASP A 102 -0.80 15.39 -6.20
N SER A 103 -0.50 16.69 -6.20
CA SER A 103 -0.82 17.60 -5.10
C SER A 103 -2.33 17.85 -4.91
N ASN A 104 -3.16 17.43 -5.88
CA ASN A 104 -4.61 17.62 -5.82
C ASN A 104 -5.35 16.48 -5.10
N ARG A 105 -4.62 15.50 -4.58
CA ARG A 105 -5.20 14.40 -3.80
C ARG A 105 -4.33 14.01 -2.62
N PRO A 106 -4.93 13.51 -1.54
CA PRO A 106 -4.17 12.94 -0.45
C PRO A 106 -3.57 11.59 -0.88
N THR A 107 -2.48 11.20 -0.24
CA THR A 107 -2.03 9.80 -0.24
C THR A 107 -3.10 8.93 0.43
N ILE A 108 -3.49 7.85 -0.22
CA ILE A 108 -4.52 6.95 0.31
C ILE A 108 -4.04 6.36 1.64
N THR A 109 -4.87 6.49 2.66
CA THR A 109 -4.63 5.91 3.99
C THR A 109 -5.87 5.14 4.43
N LYS A 110 -5.69 3.92 4.91
CA LYS A 110 -6.77 3.09 5.45
C LYS A 110 -6.43 2.72 6.88
N SER A 111 -7.07 3.42 7.83
CA SER A 111 -6.84 3.23 9.27
C SER A 111 -7.89 2.28 9.84
N ARG A 112 -7.44 1.14 10.39
CA ARG A 112 -8.29 0.13 11.02
C ARG A 112 -8.12 0.20 12.51
N PHE A 113 -9.22 0.47 13.21
CA PHE A 113 -9.27 0.48 14.67
C PHE A 113 -9.74 -0.88 15.17
N ILE A 114 -8.91 -1.51 15.99
CA ILE A 114 -9.11 -2.86 16.50
C ILE A 114 -9.16 -2.81 18.01
N ALA A 115 -10.27 -3.26 18.58
CA ALA A 115 -10.48 -3.36 20.01
C ALA A 115 -10.71 -4.82 20.39
N ASN A 116 -9.98 -5.34 21.37
CA ASN A 116 -10.15 -6.71 21.86
C ASN A 116 -10.18 -7.75 20.72
N ASP A 117 -9.23 -7.63 19.77
CA ASP A 117 -9.06 -8.47 18.58
C ASP A 117 -10.18 -8.37 17.52
N GLN A 118 -11.11 -7.41 17.68
CA GLN A 118 -12.16 -7.15 16.69
C GLN A 118 -11.98 -5.78 16.02
N GLN A 119 -12.11 -5.72 14.71
CA GLN A 119 -12.14 -4.44 14.00
C GLN A 119 -13.46 -3.74 14.27
N ILE A 120 -13.40 -2.58 14.93
CA ILE A 120 -14.57 -1.78 15.29
C ILE A 120 -14.86 -0.64 14.32
N LEU A 121 -13.82 -0.15 13.62
CA LEU A 121 -13.96 0.95 12.66
C LEU A 121 -12.88 0.88 11.60
N ARG A 122 -13.20 1.34 10.38
CA ARG A 122 -12.21 1.70 9.37
C ARG A 122 -12.44 3.13 8.91
N VAL A 123 -11.36 3.90 8.86
CA VAL A 123 -11.36 5.28 8.35
C VAL A 123 -10.52 5.31 7.08
N ASP A 124 -11.13 5.69 5.97
CA ASP A 124 -10.47 5.80 4.68
C ASP A 124 -10.28 7.29 4.33
N LYS A 125 -9.02 7.69 4.09
CA LYS A 125 -8.66 9.00 3.55
C LYS A 125 -8.20 8.80 2.12
N GLU A 126 -9.11 9.04 1.18
CA GLU A 126 -8.86 8.87 -0.24
C GLU A 126 -9.63 9.89 -1.08
N ASN A 127 -9.23 10.05 -2.34
CA ASN A 127 -9.99 10.81 -3.32
C ASN A 127 -10.31 9.87 -4.50
N THR A 128 -11.60 9.58 -4.69
CA THR A 128 -12.11 8.67 -5.72
C THR A 128 -12.35 9.34 -7.07
N ILE A 129 -12.13 10.67 -7.18
CA ILE A 129 -12.26 11.39 -8.45
C ILE A 129 -11.19 10.87 -9.43
N PRO A 130 -11.53 10.63 -10.70
CA PRO A 130 -10.57 10.24 -11.71
C PRO A 130 -9.36 11.16 -11.78
N ILE A 131 -8.20 10.59 -12.05
CA ILE A 131 -6.96 11.35 -12.23
C ILE A 131 -7.04 12.27 -13.45
N SER A 132 -6.31 13.38 -13.41
CA SER A 132 -6.24 14.29 -14.56
C SER A 132 -5.57 13.63 -15.77
N LYS A 133 -5.93 14.05 -16.98
CA LYS A 133 -5.28 13.59 -18.23
C LYS A 133 -3.76 13.77 -18.23
N LYS A 134 -3.26 14.81 -17.54
CA LYS A 134 -1.82 15.05 -17.37
C LYS A 134 -1.15 13.94 -16.55
N ILE A 135 -1.78 13.53 -15.46
CA ILE A 135 -1.28 12.45 -14.59
C ILE A 135 -1.40 11.11 -15.31
N GLU A 136 -2.54 10.84 -15.95
CA GLU A 136 -2.76 9.63 -16.74
C GLU A 136 -1.66 9.45 -17.81
N LYS A 137 -1.34 10.51 -18.55
CA LYS A 137 -0.27 10.51 -19.55
C LYS A 137 1.10 10.19 -18.93
N LYS A 138 1.42 10.79 -17.77
CA LYS A 138 2.66 10.48 -17.05
C LYS A 138 2.75 9.01 -16.63
N ILE A 139 1.67 8.45 -16.08
CA ILE A 139 1.59 7.04 -15.71
C ILE A 139 1.83 6.17 -16.94
N TYR A 140 1.14 6.45 -18.05
CA TYR A 140 1.30 5.71 -19.29
C TYR A 140 2.75 5.73 -19.81
N GLU A 141 3.37 6.90 -19.86
CA GLU A 141 4.75 7.06 -20.34
C GLU A 141 5.77 6.32 -19.45
N CYS A 142 5.59 6.40 -18.11
CA CYS A 142 6.41 5.66 -17.17
C CYS A 142 6.22 4.14 -17.33
N SER A 143 4.99 3.67 -17.49
CA SER A 143 4.67 2.26 -17.68
C SER A 143 5.28 1.71 -18.98
N LYS A 144 5.15 2.46 -20.07
CA LYS A 144 5.71 2.06 -21.36
C LYS A 144 7.24 1.85 -21.31
N LYS A 145 7.96 2.73 -20.60
CA LYS A 145 9.42 2.63 -20.42
C LYS A 145 9.87 1.42 -19.59
N GLN A 146 8.98 0.85 -18.81
CA GLN A 146 9.30 -0.30 -17.94
C GLN A 146 8.99 -1.64 -18.62
N ILE A 147 8.12 -1.65 -19.62
CA ILE A 147 7.66 -2.86 -20.31
C ILE A 147 8.48 -3.13 -21.58
N LEU A 148 9.05 -2.08 -22.18
CA LEU A 148 9.90 -2.15 -23.39
C LEU A 148 11.38 -2.23 -23.02
#